data_beb914feb2976d5eb745ea172b350a6d
#
_entry.id   beb914feb2976d5eb745ea172b350a6d
#
_cell.length_a   1.000
_cell.length_b   1.000
_cell.length_c   1.000
_cell.angle_alpha   90.00
_cell.angle_beta   90.00
_cell.angle_gamma   90.00
#
_symmetry.space_group_name_H-M   'P 1'
#
loop_
_entity.id
_entity.type
_entity.pdbx_description
1 polymer ?
#
loop_
_entity_poly.entity_id
_entity_poly.type
_entity_poly.pdbx_seq_one_letter_code
_entity_poly.pdbx_strand_id
1 'polypeptide(L)'
;MWKPQERIKYQALTDTWPSAAEAANSALFQPMQWGNLQLAQRTWIPAMVPWRSNEQGEVTQDVLDWYARFAQGRPGAIVIEATGIRDIPSGPLLRISNDRYIDGLKRLVDRVHVASDGKTRLLIQLIDFLSIRRRPQPDVYFQRYLTITEQHRAWLVAHTDFQVGDDDAKARRVLAGLTDEVLEDVLTSRELEALQFGYRERVTDTDNPLIADLPRVLPDLFANAAERAQRAGFDGIELHYAHAYTMASFLSAKNTRTDGYGGGREQRVRLPLEVYHAVRQRVGSDYPVGCRFLSDEIVDGGSHLDDACYFGLSFAKAGMDFLSVSRGGKFDDAKQPKVGWAAYPYTGPSGYECMPSYISDKQG
;
A
#
# COMPACT_ATOMS: atom_id res chain seq x y z
N MET A 1 -15.54 -9.58 25.47
CA MET A 1 -15.71 -8.50 24.47
C MET A 1 -14.89 -7.32 24.95
N TRP A 2 -13.83 -6.96 24.21
CA TRP A 2 -12.94 -5.83 24.54
C TRP A 2 -13.73 -4.53 24.54
N LYS A 3 -13.59 -3.73 25.59
CA LYS A 3 -14.13 -2.38 25.66
C LYS A 3 -12.93 -1.43 25.61
N PRO A 4 -12.83 -0.55 24.59
CA PRO A 4 -11.82 0.49 24.59
C PRO A 4 -11.94 1.32 25.87
N GLN A 5 -10.81 1.71 26.42
CA GLN A 5 -10.83 2.75 27.44
C GLN A 5 -11.31 4.03 26.75
N GLU A 6 -12.49 4.47 27.09
CA GLU A 6 -12.96 5.79 26.68
C GLU A 6 -12.08 6.87 27.29
N ARG A 7 -11.09 7.29 26.50
CA ARG A 7 -10.34 8.51 26.81
C ARG A 7 -10.99 9.67 26.07
N ILE A 8 -12.21 9.99 26.40
CA ILE A 8 -12.82 11.23 25.94
C ILE A 8 -12.08 12.36 26.65
N LYS A 9 -11.05 12.90 26.00
CA LYS A 9 -10.30 14.07 26.50
C LYS A 9 -11.08 15.36 26.34
N TYR A 10 -12.10 15.36 25.49
CA TYR A 10 -12.91 16.54 25.18
C TYR A 10 -14.38 16.15 25.30
N GLN A 11 -15.13 16.94 26.04
CA GLN A 11 -16.57 16.83 26.00
C GLN A 11 -17.03 17.29 24.61
N ALA A 12 -17.80 16.45 23.91
CA ALA A 12 -18.36 16.83 22.63
C ALA A 12 -19.17 18.14 22.86
N LEU A 13 -18.94 19.13 22.00
CA LEU A 13 -19.72 20.33 22.02
C LEU A 13 -21.19 19.93 21.84
N THR A 14 -22.05 20.38 22.74
CA THR A 14 -23.50 20.15 22.69
C THR A 14 -24.20 21.14 21.75
N ASP A 15 -23.52 21.42 20.61
CA ASP A 15 -24.11 22.30 19.62
C ASP A 15 -25.25 21.60 18.88
N THR A 16 -26.24 22.37 18.52
CA THR A 16 -27.34 21.92 17.67
C THR A 16 -26.79 21.57 16.27
N TRP A 17 -27.25 20.45 15.74
CA TRP A 17 -26.94 20.12 14.33
C TRP A 17 -27.46 21.24 13.43
N PRO A 18 -26.72 21.62 12.38
CA PRO A 18 -27.19 22.63 11.44
C PRO A 18 -28.50 22.18 10.79
N SER A 19 -29.37 23.13 10.53
CA SER A 19 -30.59 22.88 9.77
C SER A 19 -30.26 22.37 8.35
N ALA A 20 -31.20 21.70 7.69
CA ALA A 20 -31.02 21.26 6.32
C ALA A 20 -30.70 22.41 5.36
N ALA A 21 -31.24 23.62 5.61
CA ALA A 21 -30.94 24.80 4.81
C ALA A 21 -29.52 25.32 5.01
N GLU A 22 -29.02 25.35 6.25
CA GLU A 22 -27.62 25.71 6.56
C GLU A 22 -26.67 24.72 5.99
N ALA A 23 -26.93 23.40 6.12
CA ALA A 23 -26.12 22.35 5.53
C ALA A 23 -26.09 22.48 4.00
N ALA A 24 -27.23 22.68 3.34
CA ALA A 24 -27.32 22.84 1.90
C ALA A 24 -26.55 24.05 1.38
N ASN A 25 -26.41 25.11 2.19
CA ASN A 25 -25.66 26.32 1.81
C ASN A 25 -24.15 26.22 2.14
N SER A 26 -23.72 25.19 2.87
CA SER A 26 -22.30 25.05 3.21
C SER A 26 -21.46 24.64 1.98
N ALA A 27 -20.22 25.12 1.92
CA ALA A 27 -19.30 24.78 0.82
C ALA A 27 -19.08 23.26 0.69
N LEU A 28 -19.20 22.51 1.79
CA LEU A 28 -18.99 21.06 1.82
C LEU A 28 -19.99 20.30 0.95
N PHE A 29 -21.26 20.76 0.92
CA PHE A 29 -22.34 20.10 0.19
C PHE A 29 -22.63 20.73 -1.17
N GLN A 30 -21.81 21.69 -1.62
CA GLN A 30 -21.94 22.27 -2.96
C GLN A 30 -21.27 21.35 -4.01
N PRO A 31 -21.83 21.29 -5.23
CA PRO A 31 -21.19 20.62 -6.35
C PRO A 31 -19.78 21.15 -6.61
N MET A 32 -18.93 20.32 -7.18
CA MET A 32 -17.58 20.68 -7.54
C MET A 32 -17.17 19.96 -8.82
N GLN A 33 -16.42 20.64 -9.67
CA GLN A 33 -15.73 20.04 -10.78
C GLN A 33 -14.22 20.08 -10.50
N TRP A 34 -13.56 18.95 -10.65
CA TRP A 34 -12.14 18.76 -10.47
C TRP A 34 -11.57 18.12 -11.73
N GLY A 35 -10.90 18.90 -12.58
CA GLY A 35 -10.53 18.41 -13.90
C GLY A 35 -11.76 17.83 -14.61
N ASN A 36 -11.69 16.58 -14.98
CA ASN A 36 -12.78 15.84 -15.61
C ASN A 36 -13.76 15.19 -14.61
N LEU A 37 -13.50 15.28 -13.31
CA LEU A 37 -14.33 14.70 -12.27
C LEU A 37 -15.40 15.68 -11.79
N GLN A 38 -16.68 15.33 -12.01
CA GLN A 38 -17.83 16.09 -11.49
C GLN A 38 -18.38 15.43 -10.23
N LEU A 39 -18.39 16.15 -9.12
CA LEU A 39 -18.89 15.70 -7.83
C LEU A 39 -20.18 16.43 -7.46
N ALA A 40 -21.16 15.68 -6.95
CA ALA A 40 -22.41 16.26 -6.44
C ALA A 40 -22.19 17.06 -5.14
N GLN A 41 -21.13 16.75 -4.40
CA GLN A 41 -20.70 17.44 -3.18
C GLN A 41 -19.21 17.16 -2.93
N ARG A 42 -18.58 17.87 -1.98
CA ARG A 42 -17.13 17.84 -1.76
C ARG A 42 -16.65 16.79 -0.74
N THR A 43 -17.54 15.93 -0.27
CA THR A 43 -17.14 14.84 0.64
C THR A 43 -16.48 13.71 -0.13
N TRP A 44 -15.43 13.14 0.46
CA TRP A 44 -14.59 12.14 -0.18
C TRP A 44 -14.26 11.00 0.80
N ILE A 45 -14.58 9.76 0.43
CA ILE A 45 -14.19 8.57 1.18
C ILE A 45 -12.89 8.04 0.56
N PRO A 46 -11.75 8.12 1.28
CA PRO A 46 -10.47 7.67 0.74
C PRO A 46 -10.39 6.14 0.68
N ALA A 47 -9.47 5.64 -0.14
CA ALA A 47 -9.18 4.21 -0.22
C ALA A 47 -8.70 3.65 1.13
N MET A 48 -9.38 2.62 1.60
CA MET A 48 -9.06 1.88 2.82
C MET A 48 -9.32 0.40 2.58
N VAL A 49 -8.36 -0.46 2.95
CA VAL A 49 -8.47 -1.90 2.76
C VAL A 49 -9.27 -2.52 3.91
N PRO A 50 -10.49 -3.03 3.67
CA PRO A 50 -11.33 -3.63 4.71
C PRO A 50 -11.09 -5.12 4.92
N TRP A 51 -10.20 -5.76 4.15
CA TRP A 51 -9.90 -7.19 4.19
C TRP A 51 -11.14 -8.08 3.97
N ARG A 52 -11.97 -7.75 2.99
CA ARG A 52 -13.26 -8.42 2.72
C ARG A 52 -13.32 -9.16 1.40
N SER A 53 -12.28 -9.06 0.54
CA SER A 53 -12.18 -9.91 -0.63
C SER A 53 -11.81 -11.35 -0.25
N ASN A 54 -11.87 -12.28 -1.18
CA ASN A 54 -11.31 -13.62 -0.98
C ASN A 54 -9.80 -13.64 -1.26
N GLU A 55 -9.14 -14.75 -0.98
CA GLU A 55 -7.71 -14.95 -1.22
C GLU A 55 -7.32 -14.83 -2.70
N GLN A 56 -8.27 -15.02 -3.62
CA GLN A 56 -8.10 -14.87 -5.06
C GLN A 56 -8.23 -13.42 -5.52
N GLY A 57 -8.60 -12.50 -4.61
CA GLY A 57 -8.75 -11.07 -4.91
C GLY A 57 -10.04 -10.71 -5.64
N GLU A 58 -11.07 -11.55 -5.50
CA GLU A 58 -12.37 -11.34 -6.13
C GLU A 58 -13.33 -10.57 -5.21
N VAL A 59 -14.29 -9.88 -5.84
CA VAL A 59 -15.34 -9.16 -5.12
C VAL A 59 -16.31 -10.15 -4.48
N THR A 60 -16.39 -10.11 -3.16
CA THR A 60 -17.33 -10.90 -2.34
C THR A 60 -18.60 -10.11 -2.02
N GLN A 61 -19.60 -10.77 -1.44
CA GLN A 61 -20.79 -10.10 -0.94
C GLN A 61 -20.43 -9.07 0.17
N ASP A 62 -19.45 -9.39 1.02
CA ASP A 62 -19.00 -8.49 2.09
C ASP A 62 -18.37 -7.20 1.54
N VAL A 63 -17.65 -7.28 0.40
CA VAL A 63 -17.14 -6.09 -0.31
C VAL A 63 -18.30 -5.24 -0.84
N LEU A 64 -19.30 -5.86 -1.48
CA LEU A 64 -20.48 -5.16 -2.00
C LEU A 64 -21.23 -4.42 -0.90
N ASP A 65 -21.49 -5.08 0.22
CA ASP A 65 -22.24 -4.51 1.34
C ASP A 65 -21.44 -3.42 2.08
N TRP A 66 -20.12 -3.58 2.16
CA TRP A 66 -19.23 -2.57 2.73
C TRP A 66 -19.33 -1.23 1.98
N TYR A 67 -19.13 -1.25 0.67
CA TYR A 67 -19.18 -0.03 -0.13
C TYR A 67 -20.59 0.53 -0.32
N ALA A 68 -21.61 -0.33 -0.41
CA ALA A 68 -22.99 0.11 -0.46
C ALA A 68 -23.39 0.91 0.78
N ARG A 69 -22.89 0.53 1.97
CA ARG A 69 -23.16 1.27 3.23
C ARG A 69 -22.61 2.69 3.17
N PHE A 70 -21.41 2.92 2.65
CA PHE A 70 -20.88 4.26 2.44
C PHE A 70 -21.68 5.03 1.38
N ALA A 71 -22.04 4.35 0.30
CA ALA A 71 -22.79 4.96 -0.81
C ALA A 71 -24.17 5.47 -0.41
N GLN A 72 -24.84 4.81 0.55
CA GLN A 72 -26.12 5.30 1.15
C GLN A 72 -26.00 6.68 1.75
N GLY A 73 -24.82 7.07 2.25
CA GLY A 73 -24.52 8.42 2.72
C GLY A 73 -24.36 9.45 1.60
N ARG A 74 -24.34 9.01 0.36
CA ARG A 74 -24.19 9.84 -0.85
C ARG A 74 -22.99 10.80 -0.80
N PRO A 75 -21.77 10.35 -0.41
CA PRO A 75 -20.59 11.20 -0.51
C PRO A 75 -20.37 11.60 -1.98
N GLY A 76 -19.64 12.69 -2.22
CA GLY A 76 -19.30 13.12 -3.58
C GLY A 76 -18.50 12.07 -4.32
N ALA A 77 -17.51 11.45 -3.65
CA ALA A 77 -16.75 10.34 -4.18
C ALA A 77 -16.42 9.27 -3.14
N ILE A 78 -16.26 8.04 -3.60
CA ILE A 78 -15.65 6.93 -2.89
C ILE A 78 -14.48 6.42 -3.75
N VAL A 79 -13.31 6.26 -3.14
CA VAL A 79 -12.21 5.50 -3.74
C VAL A 79 -12.21 4.13 -3.10
N ILE A 80 -12.42 3.08 -3.89
CA ILE A 80 -12.32 1.71 -3.36
C ILE A 80 -10.87 1.38 -3.01
N GLU A 81 -10.72 0.39 -2.16
CA GLU A 81 -9.44 -0.10 -1.63
C GLU A 81 -8.36 -0.30 -2.69
N ALA A 82 -7.11 -0.29 -2.23
CA ALA A 82 -5.96 -0.64 -3.03
C ALA A 82 -6.18 -1.98 -3.75
N THR A 83 -6.23 -1.94 -5.08
CA THR A 83 -6.56 -3.09 -5.95
C THR A 83 -5.33 -3.46 -6.76
N GLY A 84 -4.83 -4.68 -6.56
CA GLY A 84 -3.56 -5.16 -7.12
C GLY A 84 -3.59 -5.31 -8.63
N ILE A 85 -2.62 -4.70 -9.32
CA ILE A 85 -2.46 -4.80 -10.77
C ILE A 85 -1.71 -6.07 -11.22
N ARG A 86 -1.13 -6.81 -10.28
CA ARG A 86 -0.47 -8.11 -10.48
C ARG A 86 -1.04 -9.17 -9.54
N ASP A 87 -0.94 -10.44 -9.92
CA ASP A 87 -1.34 -11.59 -9.09
C ASP A 87 -0.26 -11.95 -8.04
N ILE A 88 0.13 -10.98 -7.23
CA ILE A 88 1.05 -11.22 -6.10
C ILE A 88 0.22 -11.57 -4.87
N PRO A 89 0.54 -12.67 -4.17
CA PRO A 89 -0.12 -13.01 -2.92
C PRO A 89 0.08 -11.91 -1.87
N SER A 90 -0.99 -11.22 -1.52
CA SER A 90 -0.98 -10.09 -0.58
C SER A 90 -2.11 -10.17 0.45
N GLY A 91 -2.69 -11.37 0.62
CA GLY A 91 -3.89 -11.60 1.43
C GLY A 91 -5.17 -11.25 0.69
N PRO A 92 -6.31 -11.11 1.39
CA PRO A 92 -7.62 -10.87 0.80
C PRO A 92 -7.79 -9.41 0.32
N LEU A 93 -6.99 -9.04 -0.67
CA LEU A 93 -7.02 -7.75 -1.38
C LEU A 93 -7.64 -7.93 -2.76
N LEU A 94 -8.44 -6.95 -3.19
CA LEU A 94 -8.96 -6.93 -4.55
C LEU A 94 -7.84 -6.92 -5.59
N ARG A 95 -8.09 -7.55 -6.73
CA ARG A 95 -7.17 -7.57 -7.87
C ARG A 95 -7.89 -7.16 -9.16
N ILE A 96 -7.08 -6.67 -10.11
CA ILE A 96 -7.50 -6.26 -11.45
C ILE A 96 -6.46 -6.65 -12.50
N SER A 97 -5.63 -7.65 -12.21
CA SER A 97 -4.51 -8.10 -13.03
C SER A 97 -4.91 -8.69 -14.38
N ASN A 98 -6.14 -9.21 -14.51
CA ASN A 98 -6.68 -9.77 -15.76
C ASN A 98 -8.20 -9.59 -15.85
N ASP A 99 -8.76 -9.96 -17.00
CA ASP A 99 -10.16 -9.68 -17.34
C ASP A 99 -11.18 -10.44 -16.49
N ARG A 100 -10.81 -11.55 -15.83
CA ARG A 100 -11.71 -12.32 -14.96
C ARG A 100 -12.28 -11.50 -13.79
N TYR A 101 -11.60 -10.43 -13.41
CA TYR A 101 -12.03 -9.57 -12.29
C TYR A 101 -13.09 -8.54 -12.70
N ILE A 102 -13.25 -8.27 -14.01
CA ILE A 102 -14.11 -7.19 -14.51
C ILE A 102 -15.57 -7.37 -14.05
N ASP A 103 -16.13 -8.55 -14.19
CA ASP A 103 -17.54 -8.79 -13.85
C ASP A 103 -17.83 -8.58 -12.35
N GLY A 104 -16.91 -9.00 -11.48
CA GLY A 104 -17.01 -8.76 -10.05
C GLY A 104 -16.94 -7.27 -9.70
N LEU A 105 -15.99 -6.56 -10.29
CA LEU A 105 -15.81 -5.13 -10.12
C LEU A 105 -16.99 -4.34 -10.71
N LYS A 106 -17.54 -4.75 -11.85
CA LYS A 106 -18.75 -4.14 -12.42
C LYS A 106 -19.95 -4.26 -11.48
N ARG A 107 -20.17 -5.43 -10.86
CA ARG A 107 -21.21 -5.59 -9.84
C ARG A 107 -21.03 -4.65 -8.66
N LEU A 108 -19.77 -4.38 -8.25
CA LEU A 108 -19.47 -3.40 -7.20
C LEU A 108 -19.84 -1.98 -7.65
N VAL A 109 -19.49 -1.58 -8.86
CA VAL A 109 -19.85 -0.28 -9.43
C VAL A 109 -21.36 -0.12 -9.46
N ASP A 110 -22.09 -1.07 -10.04
CA ASP A 110 -23.55 -1.06 -10.13
C ASP A 110 -24.19 -0.97 -8.73
N ARG A 111 -23.67 -1.72 -7.75
CA ARG A 111 -24.15 -1.71 -6.36
C ARG A 111 -24.00 -0.35 -5.68
N VAL A 112 -22.87 0.31 -5.87
CA VAL A 112 -22.60 1.65 -5.30
C VAL A 112 -23.46 2.72 -5.96
N HIS A 113 -23.58 2.70 -7.30
CA HIS A 113 -24.39 3.66 -8.02
C HIS A 113 -25.88 3.54 -7.63
N VAL A 114 -26.40 2.33 -7.52
CA VAL A 114 -27.77 2.10 -7.03
C VAL A 114 -27.94 2.60 -5.60
N ALA A 115 -27.03 2.27 -4.70
CA ALA A 115 -27.12 2.64 -3.28
C ALA A 115 -27.01 4.16 -3.03
N SER A 116 -26.38 4.90 -3.93
CA SER A 116 -26.22 6.37 -3.87
C SER A 116 -27.24 7.15 -4.74
N ASP A 117 -28.19 6.49 -5.39
CA ASP A 117 -29.05 7.07 -6.44
C ASP A 117 -28.23 7.79 -7.54
N GLY A 118 -27.06 7.22 -7.92
CA GLY A 118 -26.15 7.77 -8.93
C GLY A 118 -25.42 9.06 -8.52
N LYS A 119 -25.48 9.48 -7.25
CA LYS A 119 -24.90 10.75 -6.78
C LYS A 119 -23.44 10.65 -6.35
N THR A 120 -22.96 9.42 -6.07
CA THR A 120 -21.57 9.18 -5.68
C THR A 120 -20.75 8.72 -6.86
N ARG A 121 -19.61 9.36 -7.08
CA ARG A 121 -18.59 8.88 -8.03
C ARG A 121 -17.76 7.79 -7.39
N LEU A 122 -17.54 6.70 -8.12
CA LEU A 122 -16.75 5.57 -7.63
C LEU A 122 -15.43 5.47 -8.39
N LEU A 123 -14.35 5.71 -7.67
CA LEU A 123 -12.98 5.58 -8.18
C LEU A 123 -12.37 4.29 -7.65
N ILE A 124 -11.36 3.80 -8.35
CA ILE A 124 -10.57 2.63 -7.94
C ILE A 124 -9.12 3.03 -7.70
N GLN A 125 -8.53 2.60 -6.58
CA GLN A 125 -7.12 2.79 -6.33
C GLN A 125 -6.31 1.62 -6.90
N LEU A 126 -5.45 1.89 -7.88
CA LEU A 126 -4.57 0.91 -8.51
C LEU A 126 -3.21 0.87 -7.81
N ILE A 127 -2.78 -0.30 -7.41
CA ILE A 127 -1.54 -0.50 -6.65
C ILE A 127 -0.69 -1.63 -7.20
N ASP A 128 0.62 -1.44 -7.15
CA ASP A 128 1.62 -2.48 -7.32
C ASP A 128 2.26 -2.86 -5.99
N PHE A 129 2.47 -4.16 -5.81
CA PHE A 129 3.14 -4.73 -4.65
C PHE A 129 4.41 -5.45 -5.06
N LEU A 130 5.46 -5.27 -4.29
CA LEU A 130 6.59 -6.20 -4.23
C LEU A 130 6.29 -7.32 -3.23
N SER A 131 7.04 -8.40 -3.31
CA SER A 131 6.87 -9.53 -2.39
C SER A 131 7.19 -9.11 -0.96
N ILE A 132 6.23 -9.36 -0.07
CA ILE A 132 6.36 -9.11 1.36
C ILE A 132 5.99 -10.39 2.09
N ARG A 133 6.87 -10.84 2.97
CA ARG A 133 6.57 -11.91 3.91
C ARG A 133 6.50 -11.31 5.31
N ARG A 134 5.42 -11.58 6.00
CA ARG A 134 5.29 -11.18 7.41
C ARG A 134 6.41 -11.82 8.21
N ARG A 135 6.81 -11.18 9.32
CA ARG A 135 7.73 -11.76 10.28
C ARG A 135 7.27 -13.16 10.65
N PRO A 136 8.06 -14.21 10.36
CA PRO A 136 7.78 -15.56 10.82
C PRO A 136 8.19 -15.69 12.29
N GLN A 137 7.71 -16.75 12.95
CA GLN A 137 8.38 -17.20 14.16
C GLN A 137 9.84 -17.57 13.83
N PRO A 138 10.82 -17.32 14.71
CA PRO A 138 12.23 -17.60 14.44
C PRO A 138 12.49 -19.02 13.92
N ASP A 139 11.88 -20.02 14.52
CA ASP A 139 12.01 -21.43 14.09
C ASP A 139 11.56 -21.62 12.63
N VAL A 140 10.43 -21.01 12.25
CA VAL A 140 9.88 -21.08 10.90
C VAL A 140 10.78 -20.32 9.92
N TYR A 141 11.39 -19.21 10.35
CA TYR A 141 12.34 -18.47 9.54
C TYR A 141 13.54 -19.34 9.14
N PHE A 142 14.21 -19.94 10.12
CA PHE A 142 15.36 -20.79 9.86
C PHE A 142 14.98 -22.04 9.06
N GLN A 143 13.86 -22.69 9.36
CA GLN A 143 13.45 -23.92 8.69
C GLN A 143 13.04 -23.72 7.23
N ARG A 144 12.38 -22.62 6.90
CA ARG A 144 11.69 -22.46 5.62
C ARG A 144 12.17 -21.29 4.76
N TYR A 145 12.70 -20.24 5.38
CA TYR A 145 12.93 -18.98 4.65
C TYR A 145 14.39 -18.62 4.49
N LEU A 146 15.25 -18.96 5.43
CA LEU A 146 16.69 -18.71 5.29
C LEU A 146 17.31 -19.64 4.23
N THR A 147 17.95 -19.07 3.26
CA THR A 147 18.79 -19.82 2.29
C THR A 147 20.18 -19.98 2.87
N ILE A 148 20.62 -21.23 3.08
CA ILE A 148 21.98 -21.49 3.58
C ILE A 148 22.98 -21.19 2.47
N THR A 149 23.94 -20.33 2.75
CA THR A 149 25.02 -19.92 1.85
C THR A 149 26.36 -20.47 2.31
N GLU A 150 27.36 -20.41 1.45
CA GLU A 150 28.75 -20.79 1.81
C GLU A 150 29.31 -19.89 2.93
N GLN A 151 28.89 -18.63 3.03
CA GLN A 151 29.26 -17.76 4.13
C GLN A 151 28.74 -18.28 5.48
N HIS A 152 27.48 -18.72 5.53
CA HIS A 152 26.91 -19.32 6.72
C HIS A 152 27.66 -20.60 7.12
N ARG A 153 27.95 -21.48 6.15
CA ARG A 153 28.70 -22.71 6.38
C ARG A 153 30.09 -22.45 6.91
N ALA A 154 30.84 -21.53 6.29
CA ALA A 154 32.19 -21.17 6.72
C ALA A 154 32.20 -20.64 8.15
N TRP A 155 31.23 -19.77 8.49
CA TRP A 155 31.11 -19.23 9.83
C TRP A 155 30.79 -20.34 10.87
N LEU A 156 29.83 -21.23 10.54
CA LEU A 156 29.43 -22.33 11.41
C LEU A 156 30.58 -23.30 11.66
N VAL A 157 31.36 -23.65 10.66
CA VAL A 157 32.54 -24.53 10.80
C VAL A 157 33.59 -23.90 11.73
N ALA A 158 33.76 -22.58 11.66
CA ALA A 158 34.75 -21.86 12.44
C ALA A 158 34.36 -21.66 13.92
N HIS A 159 33.04 -21.62 14.22
CA HIS A 159 32.58 -21.15 15.55
C HIS A 159 31.67 -22.14 16.29
N THR A 160 31.32 -23.28 15.66
CA THR A 160 30.41 -24.27 16.25
C THR A 160 30.89 -25.70 16.00
N ASP A 161 30.09 -26.70 16.39
CA ASP A 161 30.32 -28.11 16.10
C ASP A 161 29.89 -28.57 14.69
N PHE A 162 29.53 -27.62 13.84
CA PHE A 162 29.17 -27.90 12.44
C PHE A 162 30.40 -28.28 11.62
N GLN A 163 30.29 -29.35 10.81
CA GLN A 163 31.42 -29.92 10.05
C GLN A 163 31.24 -29.68 8.55
N VAL A 164 32.37 -29.64 7.83
CA VAL A 164 32.37 -29.65 6.36
C VAL A 164 31.66 -30.91 5.87
N GLY A 165 30.56 -30.74 5.11
CA GLY A 165 29.75 -31.85 4.61
C GLY A 165 28.45 -32.08 5.36
N ASP A 166 28.21 -31.41 6.50
CA ASP A 166 26.90 -31.39 7.15
C ASP A 166 25.85 -30.77 6.21
N ASP A 167 24.62 -31.24 6.34
CA ASP A 167 23.50 -30.77 5.50
C ASP A 167 22.92 -29.42 5.95
N ASP A 168 22.10 -28.83 5.09
CA ASP A 168 21.41 -27.57 5.37
C ASP A 168 20.47 -27.68 6.58
N ALA A 169 19.90 -28.85 6.85
CA ALA A 169 19.02 -29.04 7.98
C ALA A 169 19.77 -28.92 9.32
N LYS A 170 21.00 -29.42 9.38
CA LYS A 170 21.87 -29.21 10.54
C LYS A 170 22.29 -27.76 10.68
N ALA A 171 22.70 -27.12 9.56
CA ALA A 171 23.03 -25.69 9.57
C ALA A 171 21.89 -24.82 10.13
N ARG A 172 20.65 -25.05 9.67
CA ARG A 172 19.46 -24.35 10.14
C ARG A 172 19.19 -24.55 11.63
N ARG A 173 19.38 -25.80 12.12
CA ARG A 173 19.18 -26.07 13.57
C ARG A 173 20.24 -25.37 14.42
N VAL A 174 21.50 -25.36 13.98
CA VAL A 174 22.57 -24.68 14.72
C VAL A 174 22.30 -23.18 14.75
N LEU A 175 22.00 -22.56 13.61
CA LEU A 175 21.67 -21.14 13.52
C LEU A 175 20.46 -20.75 14.38
N ALA A 176 19.42 -21.57 14.40
CA ALA A 176 18.24 -21.35 15.24
C ALA A 176 18.51 -21.41 16.76
N GLY A 177 19.60 -22.05 17.17
CA GLY A 177 20.02 -22.13 18.57
C GLY A 177 20.97 -21.00 19.01
N LEU A 178 21.41 -20.12 18.12
CA LEU A 178 22.30 -19.02 18.44
C LEU A 178 21.52 -17.85 19.08
N THR A 179 22.25 -17.06 19.90
CA THR A 179 21.68 -15.82 20.48
C THR A 179 21.57 -14.72 19.44
N ASP A 180 20.73 -13.72 19.69
CA ASP A 180 20.53 -12.60 18.78
C ASP A 180 21.86 -11.87 18.47
N GLU A 181 22.73 -11.70 19.49
CA GLU A 181 24.02 -11.05 19.33
C GLU A 181 24.95 -11.84 18.37
N VAL A 182 24.94 -13.17 18.47
CA VAL A 182 25.76 -14.04 17.59
C VAL A 182 25.18 -14.09 16.18
N LEU A 183 23.86 -13.99 16.04
CA LEU A 183 23.18 -13.91 14.74
C LEU A 183 23.57 -12.64 13.97
N GLU A 184 23.91 -11.53 14.65
CA GLU A 184 24.42 -10.31 14.02
C GLU A 184 25.76 -10.51 13.30
N ASP A 185 26.57 -11.46 13.78
CA ASP A 185 27.89 -11.76 13.17
C ASP A 185 27.78 -12.69 11.94
N VAL A 186 26.77 -13.55 11.89
CA VAL A 186 26.66 -14.59 10.86
C VAL A 186 25.65 -14.26 9.74
N LEU A 187 24.55 -13.59 10.10
CA LEU A 187 23.53 -13.21 9.14
C LEU A 187 23.86 -11.86 8.49
N THR A 188 23.53 -11.75 7.22
CA THR A 188 23.57 -10.44 6.55
C THR A 188 22.53 -9.50 7.14
N SER A 189 22.70 -8.18 7.01
CA SER A 189 21.72 -7.18 7.44
C SER A 189 20.32 -7.45 6.88
N ARG A 190 20.25 -8.02 5.65
CA ARG A 190 19.00 -8.34 4.99
C ARG A 190 18.31 -9.56 5.60
N GLU A 191 19.06 -10.54 6.05
CA GLU A 191 18.58 -11.75 6.73
C GLU A 191 18.15 -11.43 8.15
N LEU A 192 18.90 -10.59 8.86
CA LEU A 192 18.51 -10.06 10.18
C LEU A 192 17.20 -9.27 10.09
N GLU A 193 17.06 -8.40 9.10
CA GLU A 193 15.81 -7.67 8.86
C GLU A 193 14.65 -8.65 8.62
N ALA A 194 14.87 -9.69 7.80
CA ALA A 194 13.85 -10.68 7.50
C ALA A 194 13.45 -11.51 8.72
N LEU A 195 14.39 -11.83 9.60
CA LEU A 195 14.15 -12.52 10.86
C LEU A 195 13.39 -11.62 11.86
N GLN A 196 13.81 -10.36 12.01
CA GLN A 196 13.30 -9.44 13.04
C GLN A 196 12.00 -8.74 12.64
N PHE A 197 11.83 -8.42 11.34
CA PHE A 197 10.75 -7.58 10.84
C PHE A 197 9.93 -8.19 9.70
N GLY A 198 10.41 -9.28 9.10
CA GLY A 198 9.84 -9.88 7.89
C GLY A 198 10.58 -9.49 6.62
N TYR A 199 10.47 -10.35 5.61
CA TYR A 199 11.12 -10.13 4.31
C TYR A 199 10.32 -9.16 3.46
N ARG A 200 11.03 -8.24 2.80
CA ARG A 200 10.48 -7.32 1.82
C ARG A 200 11.44 -7.14 0.66
N GLU A 201 10.94 -7.34 -0.56
CA GLU A 201 11.65 -6.87 -1.76
C GLU A 201 11.69 -5.34 -1.79
N ARG A 202 12.79 -4.78 -2.27
CA ARG A 202 12.98 -3.34 -2.44
C ARG A 202 13.17 -3.00 -3.91
N VAL A 203 12.75 -1.82 -4.31
CA VAL A 203 13.00 -1.34 -5.69
C VAL A 203 14.48 -1.23 -6.02
N THR A 204 15.35 -1.23 -5.01
CA THR A 204 16.81 -1.18 -5.12
C THR A 204 17.47 -2.57 -5.25
N ASP A 205 16.73 -3.66 -5.13
CA ASP A 205 17.25 -5.03 -5.28
C ASP A 205 17.48 -5.36 -6.78
N THR A 206 18.24 -4.53 -7.48
CA THR A 206 18.41 -4.58 -8.95
C THR A 206 19.19 -5.78 -9.47
N ASP A 207 19.82 -6.54 -8.60
CA ASP A 207 20.38 -7.86 -8.93
C ASP A 207 19.30 -8.90 -9.23
N ASN A 208 18.08 -8.67 -8.76
CA ASN A 208 16.90 -9.45 -9.14
C ASN A 208 16.37 -8.92 -10.49
N PRO A 209 16.39 -9.73 -11.57
CA PRO A 209 15.92 -9.29 -12.88
C PRO A 209 14.48 -8.78 -12.89
N LEU A 210 13.59 -9.32 -12.04
CA LEU A 210 12.21 -8.86 -11.92
C LEU A 210 12.13 -7.45 -11.34
N ILE A 211 12.99 -7.11 -10.39
CA ILE A 211 13.07 -5.77 -9.80
C ILE A 211 13.75 -4.80 -10.75
N ALA A 212 14.83 -5.23 -11.42
CA ALA A 212 15.52 -4.42 -12.41
C ALA A 212 14.57 -3.98 -13.53
N ASP A 213 13.67 -4.87 -13.96
CA ASP A 213 12.76 -4.67 -15.08
C ASP A 213 11.49 -3.85 -14.74
N LEU A 214 11.23 -3.53 -13.47
CA LEU A 214 10.03 -2.81 -13.04
C LEU A 214 9.77 -1.52 -13.84
N PRO A 215 10.74 -0.64 -14.12
CA PRO A 215 10.50 0.56 -14.88
C PRO A 215 9.97 0.31 -16.30
N ARG A 216 10.36 -0.80 -16.90
CA ARG A 216 9.91 -1.17 -18.25
C ARG A 216 8.50 -1.74 -18.26
N VAL A 217 8.11 -2.50 -17.23
CA VAL A 217 6.84 -3.26 -17.25
C VAL A 217 5.68 -2.55 -16.54
N LEU A 218 5.96 -1.72 -15.52
CA LEU A 218 4.91 -1.09 -14.72
C LEU A 218 4.01 -0.14 -15.51
N PRO A 219 4.49 0.69 -16.45
CA PRO A 219 3.60 1.56 -17.22
C PRO A 219 2.50 0.79 -17.94
N ASP A 220 2.81 -0.30 -18.60
CA ASP A 220 1.82 -1.13 -19.31
C ASP A 220 0.89 -1.87 -18.34
N LEU A 221 1.41 -2.36 -17.22
CA LEU A 221 0.59 -3.06 -16.22
C LEU A 221 -0.45 -2.12 -15.60
N PHE A 222 -0.07 -0.90 -15.25
CA PHE A 222 -1.03 0.11 -14.77
C PHE A 222 -2.02 0.53 -15.86
N ALA A 223 -1.56 0.72 -17.09
CA ALA A 223 -2.44 1.08 -18.21
C ALA A 223 -3.48 -0.01 -18.49
N ASN A 224 -3.08 -1.28 -18.48
CA ASN A 224 -3.98 -2.41 -18.65
C ASN A 224 -5.00 -2.54 -17.49
N ALA A 225 -4.57 -2.30 -16.26
CA ALA A 225 -5.46 -2.25 -15.11
C ALA A 225 -6.46 -1.10 -15.19
N ALA A 226 -6.01 0.07 -15.64
CA ALA A 226 -6.84 1.25 -15.88
C ALA A 226 -7.92 1.00 -16.93
N GLU A 227 -7.59 0.36 -18.04
CA GLU A 227 -8.55 -0.04 -19.06
C GLU A 227 -9.62 -1.00 -18.51
N ARG A 228 -9.22 -1.98 -17.70
CA ARG A 228 -10.17 -2.88 -17.03
C ARG A 228 -11.09 -2.14 -16.07
N ALA A 229 -10.56 -1.17 -15.32
CA ALA A 229 -11.37 -0.32 -14.44
C ALA A 229 -12.41 0.48 -15.23
N GLN A 230 -12.01 1.08 -16.36
CA GLN A 230 -12.92 1.80 -17.26
C GLN A 230 -14.00 0.85 -17.83
N ARG A 231 -13.62 -0.35 -18.26
CA ARG A 231 -14.55 -1.39 -18.74
C ARG A 231 -15.49 -1.90 -17.64
N ALA A 232 -15.06 -1.92 -16.40
CA ALA A 232 -15.91 -2.25 -15.25
C ALA A 232 -16.87 -1.12 -14.86
N GLY A 233 -16.70 0.08 -15.42
CA GLY A 233 -17.60 1.22 -15.23
C GLY A 233 -17.23 2.16 -14.07
N PHE A 234 -16.00 2.11 -13.55
CA PHE A 234 -15.54 3.09 -12.56
C PHE A 234 -15.54 4.50 -13.16
N ASP A 235 -15.85 5.50 -12.34
CA ASP A 235 -15.87 6.91 -12.74
C ASP A 235 -14.47 7.54 -12.83
N GLY A 236 -13.43 6.87 -12.37
CA GLY A 236 -12.05 7.34 -12.41
C GLY A 236 -11.08 6.44 -11.65
N ILE A 237 -9.81 6.85 -11.65
CA ILE A 237 -8.68 6.08 -11.09
C ILE A 237 -7.86 6.95 -10.14
N GLU A 238 -7.46 6.37 -9.02
CA GLU A 238 -6.42 6.88 -8.15
C GLU A 238 -5.19 5.97 -8.26
N LEU A 239 -4.07 6.50 -8.76
CA LEU A 239 -2.78 5.79 -8.80
C LEU A 239 -2.14 5.81 -7.40
N HIS A 240 -1.83 4.65 -6.86
CA HIS A 240 -1.27 4.54 -5.52
C HIS A 240 0.24 4.74 -5.52
N TYR A 241 0.68 5.95 -5.20
CA TYR A 241 2.09 6.36 -5.09
C TYR A 241 2.51 6.66 -3.65
N ALA A 242 1.90 5.96 -2.68
CA ALA A 242 2.06 6.24 -1.26
C ALA A 242 2.44 4.98 -0.45
N HIS A 243 2.71 5.17 0.85
CA HIS A 243 2.78 4.14 1.88
C HIS A 243 3.82 3.04 1.65
N ALA A 244 5.01 3.43 1.13
CA ALA A 244 6.17 2.55 0.89
C ALA A 244 5.89 1.31 0.01
N TYR A 245 4.79 1.30 -0.76
CA TYR A 245 4.58 0.33 -1.82
C TYR A 245 5.44 0.68 -3.05
N THR A 246 5.41 -0.13 -4.10
CA THR A 246 6.34 -0.05 -5.22
C THR A 246 6.54 1.38 -5.73
N MET A 247 5.47 2.09 -6.08
CA MET A 247 5.56 3.43 -6.67
C MET A 247 6.05 4.48 -5.66
N ALA A 248 5.62 4.39 -4.40
CA ALA A 248 6.15 5.25 -3.34
C ALA A 248 7.63 5.02 -3.09
N SER A 249 8.07 3.76 -3.18
CA SER A 249 9.50 3.41 -3.05
C SER A 249 10.35 4.00 -4.17
N PHE A 250 9.80 4.15 -5.39
CA PHE A 250 10.49 4.90 -6.45
C PHE A 250 10.60 6.40 -6.14
N LEU A 251 9.60 7.01 -5.50
CA LEU A 251 9.62 8.41 -5.08
C LEU A 251 10.51 8.67 -3.85
N SER A 252 10.79 7.65 -3.05
CA SER A 252 11.56 7.76 -1.81
C SER A 252 12.97 8.29 -2.02
N ALA A 253 13.45 9.15 -1.12
CA ALA A 253 14.85 9.56 -1.08
C ALA A 253 15.82 8.40 -0.81
N LYS A 254 15.32 7.28 -0.29
CA LYS A 254 16.06 6.03 -0.11
C LYS A 254 16.22 5.22 -1.39
N ASN A 255 15.63 5.64 -2.48
CA ASN A 255 15.79 5.01 -3.79
C ASN A 255 17.13 5.40 -4.42
N THR A 256 18.10 4.52 -4.28
CA THR A 256 19.49 4.70 -4.75
C THR A 256 19.76 4.03 -6.10
N ARG A 257 18.73 3.69 -6.88
CA ARG A 257 18.91 3.12 -8.24
C ARG A 257 19.76 4.03 -9.10
N THR A 258 20.62 3.42 -9.92
CA THR A 258 21.57 4.12 -10.82
C THR A 258 21.16 4.05 -12.29
N ASP A 259 20.05 3.43 -12.60
CA ASP A 259 19.52 3.21 -13.96
C ASP A 259 18.64 4.37 -14.48
N GLY A 260 18.68 5.51 -13.82
CA GLY A 260 17.90 6.71 -14.18
C GLY A 260 16.51 6.80 -13.53
N TYR A 261 16.20 5.89 -12.59
CA TYR A 261 14.93 5.86 -11.84
C TYR A 261 15.10 6.06 -10.33
N GLY A 262 16.28 6.50 -9.87
CA GLY A 262 16.60 6.76 -8.47
C GLY A 262 17.57 7.90 -8.29
N GLY A 263 17.90 8.26 -7.05
CA GLY A 263 18.78 9.38 -6.71
C GLY A 263 18.07 10.72 -6.63
N GLY A 264 18.25 11.63 -7.58
CA GLY A 264 17.63 12.96 -7.57
C GLY A 264 16.12 12.95 -7.75
N ARG A 265 15.45 14.05 -7.38
CA ARG A 265 13.98 14.17 -7.48
C ARG A 265 13.46 13.95 -8.90
N GLU A 266 14.19 14.42 -9.89
CA GLU A 266 13.86 14.29 -11.31
C GLU A 266 13.83 12.81 -11.74
N GLN A 267 14.83 12.04 -11.33
CA GLN A 267 14.91 10.60 -11.63
C GLN A 267 13.85 9.81 -10.86
N ARG A 268 13.60 10.17 -9.59
CA ARG A 268 12.62 9.48 -8.74
C ARG A 268 11.17 9.67 -9.20
N VAL A 269 10.82 10.83 -9.75
CA VAL A 269 9.46 11.11 -10.26
C VAL A 269 9.23 10.54 -11.66
N ARG A 270 10.27 10.12 -12.34
CA ARG A 270 10.22 9.70 -13.75
C ARG A 270 9.26 8.53 -13.97
N LEU A 271 9.43 7.43 -13.26
CA LEU A 271 8.54 6.27 -13.42
C LEU A 271 7.07 6.59 -13.06
N PRO A 272 6.74 7.26 -11.95
CA PRO A 272 5.39 7.76 -11.70
C PRO A 272 4.76 8.55 -12.84
N LEU A 273 5.53 9.40 -13.51
CA LEU A 273 5.06 10.15 -14.68
C LEU A 273 4.87 9.26 -15.91
N GLU A 274 5.79 8.34 -16.18
CA GLU A 274 5.68 7.35 -17.27
C GLU A 274 4.43 6.47 -17.10
N VAL A 275 4.16 6.01 -15.87
CA VAL A 275 2.93 5.27 -15.53
C VAL A 275 1.69 6.13 -15.79
N TYR A 276 1.67 7.37 -15.31
CA TYR A 276 0.55 8.27 -15.56
C TYR A 276 0.31 8.49 -17.06
N HIS A 277 1.35 8.74 -17.84
CA HIS A 277 1.23 8.94 -19.29
C HIS A 277 0.70 7.71 -20.01
N ALA A 278 1.19 6.51 -19.65
CA ALA A 278 0.70 5.25 -20.20
C ALA A 278 -0.79 5.02 -19.88
N VAL A 279 -1.19 5.29 -18.63
CA VAL A 279 -2.60 5.22 -18.21
C VAL A 279 -3.44 6.23 -18.99
N ARG A 280 -3.02 7.50 -19.04
CA ARG A 280 -3.74 8.58 -19.75
C ARG A 280 -3.91 8.27 -21.24
N GLN A 281 -2.86 7.75 -21.87
CA GLN A 281 -2.92 7.33 -23.28
C GLN A 281 -3.94 6.19 -23.49
N ARG A 282 -4.06 5.25 -22.54
CA ARG A 282 -4.95 4.11 -22.64
C ARG A 282 -6.42 4.45 -22.39
N VAL A 283 -6.72 5.27 -21.37
CA VAL A 283 -8.11 5.59 -20.98
C VAL A 283 -8.66 6.87 -21.63
N GLY A 284 -7.84 7.63 -22.33
CA GLY A 284 -8.24 8.87 -23.01
C GLY A 284 -8.15 10.10 -22.11
N SER A 285 -8.40 11.30 -22.71
CA SER A 285 -8.26 12.61 -22.04
C SER A 285 -9.34 12.89 -21.00
N ASP A 286 -10.53 12.32 -21.16
CA ASP A 286 -11.73 12.71 -20.42
C ASP A 286 -11.99 11.82 -19.19
N TYR A 287 -11.27 10.73 -19.06
CA TYR A 287 -11.42 9.83 -17.93
C TYR A 287 -10.62 10.34 -16.72
N PRO A 288 -11.23 10.56 -15.54
CA PRO A 288 -10.53 11.11 -14.37
C PRO A 288 -9.39 10.21 -13.87
N VAL A 289 -8.18 10.76 -13.80
CA VAL A 289 -6.98 10.08 -13.30
C VAL A 289 -6.20 11.01 -12.38
N GLY A 290 -6.08 10.61 -11.12
CA GLY A 290 -5.23 11.29 -10.15
C GLY A 290 -4.32 10.31 -9.43
N CYS A 291 -3.62 10.77 -8.41
CA CYS A 291 -2.78 9.90 -7.60
C CYS A 291 -2.88 10.21 -6.10
N ARG A 292 -2.54 9.22 -5.30
CA ARG A 292 -2.28 9.38 -3.87
C ARG A 292 -0.79 9.26 -3.62
N PHE A 293 -0.17 10.29 -3.01
CA PHE A 293 1.26 10.31 -2.71
C PHE A 293 1.52 10.89 -1.31
N LEU A 294 2.76 10.78 -0.83
CA LEU A 294 3.13 11.21 0.52
C LEU A 294 3.63 12.65 0.54
N SER A 295 3.15 13.43 1.52
CA SER A 295 3.76 14.73 1.88
C SER A 295 5.05 14.55 2.69
N ASP A 296 5.19 13.43 3.40
CA ASP A 296 6.33 13.10 4.24
C ASP A 296 6.34 11.59 4.49
N GLU A 297 7.46 10.93 4.30
CA GLU A 297 7.60 9.50 4.60
C GLU A 297 7.71 9.22 6.10
N ILE A 298 8.13 10.21 6.92
CA ILE A 298 8.42 10.07 8.36
C ILE A 298 9.42 8.94 8.62
N VAL A 299 10.44 8.87 7.79
CA VAL A 299 11.51 7.88 7.87
C VAL A 299 12.83 8.61 7.76
N ASP A 300 13.80 8.25 8.57
CA ASP A 300 15.16 8.84 8.52
C ASP A 300 15.76 8.64 7.11
N GLY A 301 16.16 9.75 6.50
CA GLY A 301 16.67 9.77 5.12
C GLY A 301 15.60 9.54 4.04
N GLY A 302 14.33 9.57 4.39
CA GLY A 302 13.21 9.51 3.45
C GLY A 302 12.90 10.86 2.79
N SER A 303 11.87 10.89 1.95
CA SER A 303 11.35 12.12 1.32
C SER A 303 10.52 12.93 2.31
N HIS A 304 10.66 14.25 2.24
CA HIS A 304 9.98 15.22 3.08
C HIS A 304 9.17 16.23 2.25
N LEU A 305 8.63 17.26 2.89
CA LEU A 305 7.73 18.23 2.28
C LEU A 305 8.27 18.87 1.00
N ASP A 306 9.56 19.18 0.93
CA ASP A 306 10.17 19.77 -0.27
C ASP A 306 10.16 18.81 -1.47
N ASP A 307 10.35 17.51 -1.21
CA ASP A 307 10.20 16.47 -2.24
C ASP A 307 8.75 16.37 -2.69
N ALA A 308 7.83 16.39 -1.74
CA ALA A 308 6.40 16.31 -2.02
C ALA A 308 5.90 17.51 -2.84
N CYS A 309 6.37 18.72 -2.54
CA CYS A 309 6.06 19.91 -3.33
C CYS A 309 6.55 19.76 -4.77
N TYR A 310 7.77 19.24 -4.97
CA TYR A 310 8.32 18.99 -6.30
C TYR A 310 7.49 17.94 -7.07
N PHE A 311 7.16 16.81 -6.41
CA PHE A 311 6.38 15.76 -7.04
C PHE A 311 4.94 16.21 -7.35
N GLY A 312 4.27 16.85 -6.39
CA GLY A 312 2.93 17.37 -6.58
C GLY A 312 2.84 18.35 -7.75
N LEU A 313 3.82 19.27 -7.87
CA LEU A 313 3.92 20.17 -9.00
C LEU A 313 4.15 19.43 -10.33
N SER A 314 4.98 18.40 -10.33
CA SER A 314 5.25 17.57 -11.50
C SER A 314 3.99 16.83 -11.96
N PHE A 315 3.23 16.25 -11.04
CA PHE A 315 1.95 15.58 -11.31
C PHE A 315 0.88 16.55 -11.83
N ALA A 316 0.77 17.73 -11.23
CA ALA A 316 -0.17 18.75 -11.68
C ALA A 316 0.19 19.25 -13.09
N LYS A 317 1.47 19.49 -13.38
CA LYS A 317 1.95 19.88 -14.72
C LYS A 317 1.74 18.79 -15.78
N ALA A 318 1.82 17.51 -15.37
CA ALA A 318 1.51 16.38 -16.25
C ALA A 318 0.01 16.29 -16.60
N GLY A 319 -0.87 16.96 -15.84
CA GLY A 319 -2.31 17.02 -16.09
C GLY A 319 -3.12 15.99 -15.29
N MET A 320 -2.65 15.56 -14.13
CA MET A 320 -3.47 14.76 -13.22
C MET A 320 -4.68 15.57 -12.74
N ASP A 321 -5.87 14.94 -12.76
CA ASP A 321 -7.13 15.60 -12.42
C ASP A 321 -7.25 15.94 -10.94
N PHE A 322 -6.61 15.15 -10.05
CA PHE A 322 -6.58 15.39 -8.61
C PHE A 322 -5.34 14.80 -7.94
N LEU A 323 -4.99 15.34 -6.78
CA LEU A 323 -3.89 14.88 -5.94
C LEU A 323 -4.41 14.60 -4.52
N SER A 324 -4.30 13.34 -4.07
CA SER A 324 -4.65 12.90 -2.73
C SER A 324 -3.38 12.83 -1.89
N VAL A 325 -3.24 13.75 -0.94
CA VAL A 325 -2.02 13.85 -0.13
C VAL A 325 -2.18 13.01 1.15
N SER A 326 -1.21 12.15 1.40
CA SER A 326 -1.13 11.32 2.60
C SER A 326 0.20 11.57 3.34
N ARG A 327 0.41 10.90 4.46
CA ARG A 327 1.62 10.99 5.28
C ARG A 327 1.99 9.65 5.86
N GLY A 328 3.28 9.39 6.04
CA GLY A 328 3.82 8.18 6.66
C GLY A 328 4.24 7.11 5.65
N GLY A 329 5.53 6.82 5.63
CA GLY A 329 6.13 5.60 5.09
C GLY A 329 5.89 4.43 6.05
N LYS A 330 6.46 3.23 5.76
CA LYS A 330 5.90 2.09 6.48
C LYS A 330 6.84 1.06 7.04
N PHE A 331 7.94 0.83 6.39
CA PHE A 331 8.59 -0.45 6.62
C PHE A 331 9.91 -0.34 7.37
N ASP A 332 10.64 0.73 7.19
CA ASP A 332 12.04 0.77 7.58
C ASP A 332 12.28 1.09 9.07
N ASP A 333 11.26 1.56 9.77
CA ASP A 333 11.34 1.98 11.17
C ASP A 333 10.26 1.38 12.07
N ALA A 334 9.38 0.58 11.50
CA ALA A 334 8.33 -0.11 12.23
C ALA A 334 8.96 -1.14 13.16
N LYS A 335 9.50 -0.67 14.30
CA LYS A 335 9.80 -1.55 15.43
C LYS A 335 8.51 -2.29 15.75
N GLN A 336 8.52 -3.59 15.50
CA GLN A 336 7.37 -4.43 15.80
C GLN A 336 7.03 -4.27 17.26
N PRO A 337 5.79 -3.96 17.64
CA PRO A 337 5.38 -4.11 19.02
C PRO A 337 5.63 -5.57 19.41
N LYS A 338 6.19 -5.80 20.56
CA LYS A 338 6.42 -7.15 21.12
C LYS A 338 5.12 -7.96 21.22
N VAL A 339 4.00 -7.32 21.10
CA VAL A 339 2.66 -7.86 21.27
C VAL A 339 1.97 -7.78 19.92
N GLY A 340 1.52 -8.94 19.42
CA GLY A 340 0.69 -8.98 18.22
C GLY A 340 1.39 -9.35 16.94
N TRP A 341 2.56 -9.87 16.95
CA TRP A 341 3.21 -10.63 15.84
C TRP A 341 2.84 -10.25 14.40
N ALA A 342 1.88 -9.36 14.21
CA ALA A 342 1.54 -8.75 12.96
C ALA A 342 2.45 -7.55 12.76
N ALA A 343 3.50 -7.75 11.99
CA ALA A 343 4.20 -6.67 11.33
C ALA A 343 3.21 -5.95 10.41
N TYR A 344 2.27 -5.21 11.02
CA TYR A 344 1.37 -4.43 10.20
C TYR A 344 2.09 -3.13 9.85
N PRO A 345 2.15 -2.80 8.56
CA PRO A 345 2.86 -1.62 8.11
C PRO A 345 2.21 -0.31 8.57
N TYR A 346 1.33 -0.35 9.53
CA TYR A 346 0.55 0.79 10.01
C TYR A 346 0.78 1.13 11.48
N THR A 347 1.76 0.49 12.13
CA THR A 347 2.11 0.74 13.52
C THR A 347 3.47 1.43 13.63
N GLY A 348 3.65 2.25 14.67
CA GLY A 348 4.88 2.98 14.96
C GLY A 348 4.89 4.42 14.47
N PRO A 349 6.01 5.15 14.66
CA PRO A 349 6.09 6.59 14.38
C PRO A 349 5.85 6.98 12.93
N SER A 350 6.20 6.11 11.97
CA SER A 350 6.03 6.32 10.54
C SER A 350 4.72 5.76 9.98
N GLY A 351 4.00 4.97 10.77
CA GLY A 351 2.78 4.29 10.35
C GLY A 351 1.50 5.03 10.72
N TYR A 352 0.37 4.36 10.51
CA TYR A 352 -0.91 4.83 11.01
C TYR A 352 -1.05 4.41 12.48
N GLU A 353 -1.09 5.37 13.39
CA GLU A 353 -1.32 5.14 14.83
C GLU A 353 -2.72 4.58 15.15
N CYS A 354 -3.51 4.29 14.14
CA CYS A 354 -4.91 3.88 14.31
C CYS A 354 -5.11 2.38 14.50
N MET A 355 -4.05 1.55 14.42
CA MET A 355 -4.15 0.14 14.79
C MET A 355 -3.82 -0.01 16.26
N PRO A 356 -4.83 -0.08 17.12
CA PRO A 356 -4.59 -0.17 18.55
C PRO A 356 -3.91 -1.50 18.88
N SER A 357 -2.95 -1.44 19.79
CA SER A 357 -2.20 -2.59 20.31
C SER A 357 -3.08 -3.69 20.92
N TYR A 358 -4.35 -3.43 21.13
CA TYR A 358 -5.28 -4.40 21.74
C TYR A 358 -5.56 -5.66 20.90
N ILE A 359 -5.27 -5.62 19.59
CA ILE A 359 -5.38 -6.82 18.75
C ILE A 359 -4.44 -7.91 19.25
N SER A 360 -3.41 -7.53 19.93
CA SER A 360 -2.39 -8.39 20.48
C SER A 360 -2.77 -9.08 21.79
N ASP A 361 -3.67 -8.49 22.57
CA ASP A 361 -4.06 -9.05 23.86
C ASP A 361 -4.97 -10.28 23.74
N LYS A 362 -5.38 -10.62 22.52
CA LYS A 362 -6.20 -11.81 22.26
C LYS A 362 -5.41 -13.10 22.02
N GLN A 363 -4.09 -13.02 22.05
CA GLN A 363 -3.21 -14.17 21.83
C GLN A 363 -2.35 -14.53 23.05
N GLY A 364 -2.63 -13.92 24.19
CA GLY A 364 -2.09 -14.33 25.48
C GLY A 364 -2.90 -15.45 26.09
#